data_c03b10aeba47d10ec0863e790689619e
#
_entry.id   c03b10aeba47d10ec0863e790689619e
#
_cell.length_a   1.000
_cell.length_b   1.000
_cell.length_c   1.000
_cell.angle_alpha   90.00
_cell.angle_beta   90.00
_cell.angle_gamma   90.00
#
_symmetry.space_group_name_H-M   'P 1'
#
loop_
_entity.id
_entity.type
_entity.pdbx_description
1 polymer ?
#
loop_
_entity_poly.entity_id
_entity_poly.type
_entity_poly.pdbx_seq_one_letter_code
_entity_poly.pdbx_strand_id
1 'polypeptide(L)'
;QYEASRKDAAVANIVEGELVAAYESLTEDLKKLQKQSRRRPPTEAVGGIPIDSEWIIFVIDTSGSMLSAHWESAQAVLKEILDIYPKVRGLQVLDDEGKPMFPGTRGQWLQDNPQQRTRITNAMRNWRAFSDSDPVQGIEEAVAKYWALDKRISIYVIGDEFTGDSIQRALDAIDKANPPDANGRRRVRIHAIGFPEGPGMPPFTSIRFAALMRAVCDRNGGTFVPVTTEKACAGYIEVFGTRQCIGGG
;
A
#
# COMPACT_ATOMS: atom_id res chain seq x y z
N GLN A 1 -39.55 -3.33 -36.39
CA GLN A 1 -38.06 -3.24 -36.44
C GLN A 1 -37.58 -1.79 -36.41
N TYR A 2 -38.18 -0.86 -37.14
CA TYR A 2 -37.74 0.54 -37.20
C TYR A 2 -37.95 1.31 -35.89
N GLU A 3 -39.03 1.05 -35.13
CA GLU A 3 -39.27 1.66 -33.81
C GLU A 3 -38.35 1.13 -32.72
N ALA A 4 -37.97 -0.16 -32.75
CA ALA A 4 -37.02 -0.72 -31.83
C ALA A 4 -35.62 -0.09 -32.01
N SER A 5 -35.17 0.02 -33.27
CA SER A 5 -33.88 0.66 -33.60
C SER A 5 -33.79 2.13 -33.18
N ARG A 6 -34.92 2.89 -33.25
CA ARG A 6 -34.97 4.28 -32.75
C ARG A 6 -34.91 4.40 -31.25
N LYS A 7 -35.51 3.44 -30.50
CA LYS A 7 -35.41 3.37 -29.02
C LYS A 7 -34.00 3.03 -28.58
N ASP A 8 -33.38 2.07 -29.25
CA ASP A 8 -32.01 1.67 -28.96
C ASP A 8 -31.01 2.81 -29.20
N ALA A 9 -31.19 3.59 -30.29
CA ALA A 9 -30.38 4.78 -30.59
C ALA A 9 -30.62 5.91 -29.57
N ALA A 10 -31.85 6.10 -29.09
CA ALA A 10 -32.13 7.09 -28.06
C ALA A 10 -31.52 6.73 -26.70
N VAL A 11 -31.57 5.46 -26.33
CA VAL A 11 -30.91 4.95 -25.09
C VAL A 11 -29.39 5.08 -25.21
N ALA A 12 -28.80 4.72 -26.33
CA ALA A 12 -27.36 4.88 -26.56
C ALA A 12 -26.91 6.35 -26.41
N ASN A 13 -27.65 7.31 -26.98
CA ASN A 13 -27.34 8.73 -26.84
C ASN A 13 -27.45 9.23 -25.38
N ILE A 14 -28.40 8.73 -24.60
CA ILE A 14 -28.55 9.08 -23.17
C ILE A 14 -27.36 8.54 -22.40
N VAL A 15 -27.00 7.26 -22.59
CA VAL A 15 -25.87 6.64 -21.94
C VAL A 15 -24.55 7.33 -22.29
N GLU A 16 -24.36 7.71 -23.57
CA GLU A 16 -23.17 8.45 -24.00
C GLU A 16 -23.11 9.82 -23.35
N GLY A 17 -24.24 10.54 -23.25
CA GLY A 17 -24.34 11.84 -22.57
C GLY A 17 -24.01 11.73 -21.06
N GLU A 18 -24.53 10.71 -20.36
CA GLU A 18 -24.23 10.48 -18.96
C GLU A 18 -22.75 10.09 -18.74
N LEU A 19 -22.16 9.31 -19.64
CA LEU A 19 -20.77 8.93 -19.60
C LEU A 19 -19.83 10.13 -19.77
N VAL A 20 -20.15 11.02 -20.73
CA VAL A 20 -19.39 12.27 -20.94
C VAL A 20 -19.48 13.17 -19.72
N ALA A 21 -20.67 13.37 -19.16
CA ALA A 21 -20.87 14.19 -17.96
C ALA A 21 -20.11 13.60 -16.73
N ALA A 22 -20.12 12.28 -16.56
CA ALA A 22 -19.37 11.61 -15.52
C ALA A 22 -17.85 11.75 -15.70
N TYR A 23 -17.36 11.69 -16.95
CA TYR A 23 -15.96 11.89 -17.28
C TYR A 23 -15.50 13.33 -17.01
N GLU A 24 -16.31 14.33 -17.37
CA GLU A 24 -16.03 15.73 -17.09
C GLU A 24 -16.00 16.01 -15.58
N SER A 25 -16.97 15.50 -14.82
CA SER A 25 -17.01 15.61 -13.37
C SER A 25 -15.77 15.00 -12.72
N LEU A 26 -15.39 13.79 -13.13
CA LEU A 26 -14.19 13.12 -12.65
C LEU A 26 -12.90 13.92 -12.95
N THR A 27 -12.85 14.52 -14.16
CA THR A 27 -11.71 15.34 -14.59
C THR A 27 -11.59 16.61 -13.76
N GLU A 28 -12.72 17.26 -13.41
CA GLU A 28 -12.73 18.43 -12.52
C GLU A 28 -12.32 18.08 -11.09
N ASP A 29 -12.78 16.96 -10.58
CA ASP A 29 -12.40 16.50 -9.25
C ASP A 29 -10.91 16.13 -9.16
N LEU A 30 -10.36 15.50 -10.20
CA LEU A 30 -8.91 15.27 -10.32
C LEU A 30 -8.12 16.59 -10.35
N LYS A 31 -8.61 17.61 -11.08
CA LYS A 31 -7.98 18.95 -11.10
C LYS A 31 -8.05 19.63 -9.73
N LYS A 32 -9.16 19.49 -9.00
CA LYS A 32 -9.30 20.02 -7.63
C LYS A 32 -8.33 19.32 -6.66
N LEU A 33 -8.25 17.99 -6.74
CA LEU A 33 -7.31 17.19 -5.92
C LEU A 33 -5.85 17.54 -6.23
N GLN A 34 -5.48 17.73 -7.50
CA GLN A 34 -4.14 18.19 -7.89
C GLN A 34 -3.83 19.59 -7.36
N LYS A 35 -4.80 20.53 -7.38
CA LYS A 35 -4.61 21.87 -6.80
C LYS A 35 -4.46 21.83 -5.27
N GLN A 36 -5.19 20.94 -4.59
CA GLN A 36 -5.06 20.76 -3.14
C GLN A 36 -3.72 20.11 -2.78
N SER A 37 -3.24 19.14 -3.55
CA SER A 37 -1.93 18.52 -3.39
C SER A 37 -0.78 19.54 -3.57
N ARG A 38 -0.88 20.45 -4.53
CA ARG A 38 0.11 21.52 -4.76
C ARG A 38 0.15 22.58 -3.65
N ARG A 39 -0.84 22.66 -2.76
CA ARG A 39 -0.89 23.58 -1.62
C ARG A 39 -0.28 23.01 -0.33
N ARG A 40 0.10 21.73 -0.31
CA ARG A 40 0.90 21.18 0.79
C ARG A 40 2.32 21.73 0.68
N PRO A 41 2.94 22.22 1.80
CA PRO A 41 4.34 22.61 1.75
C PRO A 41 5.19 21.42 1.29
N PRO A 42 6.32 21.68 0.60
CA PRO A 42 7.21 20.61 0.18
C PRO A 42 7.79 19.94 1.42
N THR A 43 7.15 18.89 1.87
CA THR A 43 7.73 17.93 2.78
C THR A 43 8.75 17.16 1.94
N GLU A 44 9.95 16.90 2.48
CA GLU A 44 10.89 15.99 1.84
C GLU A 44 10.14 14.69 1.54
N ALA A 45 9.83 14.46 0.27
CA ALA A 45 9.06 13.32 -0.18
C ALA A 45 9.76 12.69 -1.38
N VAL A 46 9.96 11.40 -1.34
CA VAL A 46 10.45 10.61 -2.48
C VAL A 46 9.27 9.81 -3.03
N GLY A 47 9.00 9.94 -4.33
CA GLY A 47 7.84 9.29 -4.97
C GLY A 47 6.48 9.66 -4.36
N GLY A 48 6.36 10.85 -3.74
CA GLY A 48 5.14 11.27 -3.04
C GLY A 48 4.97 10.72 -1.61
N ILE A 49 5.94 9.96 -1.10
CA ILE A 49 5.96 9.47 0.29
C ILE A 49 6.76 10.45 1.17
N PRO A 50 6.15 11.02 2.22
CA PRO A 50 6.87 11.86 3.17
C PRO A 50 7.89 11.05 3.98
N ILE A 51 9.15 11.53 4.04
CA ILE A 51 10.28 10.89 4.76
C ILE A 51 10.49 11.56 6.12
N ASP A 52 9.43 11.76 6.89
CA ASP A 52 9.51 12.44 8.18
C ASP A 52 9.29 11.52 9.39
N SER A 53 9.15 10.21 9.15
CA SER A 53 8.92 9.23 10.19
C SER A 53 10.23 8.76 10.82
N GLU A 54 10.19 8.60 12.14
CA GLU A 54 11.33 8.15 12.94
C GLU A 54 11.27 6.65 13.24
N TRP A 55 10.09 6.05 13.08
CA TRP A 55 9.82 4.64 13.37
C TRP A 55 9.07 4.03 12.19
N ILE A 56 9.50 2.86 11.73
CA ILE A 56 8.94 2.21 10.56
C ILE A 56 8.50 0.79 10.89
N ILE A 57 7.27 0.45 10.49
CA ILE A 57 6.75 -0.92 10.55
C ILE A 57 6.41 -1.35 9.13
N PHE A 58 6.89 -2.51 8.74
CA PHE A 58 6.43 -3.21 7.54
C PHE A 58 5.37 -4.23 7.94
N VAL A 59 4.24 -4.22 7.26
CA VAL A 59 3.20 -5.25 7.31
C VAL A 59 3.18 -5.91 5.95
N ILE A 60 3.62 -7.14 5.86
CA ILE A 60 3.87 -7.82 4.59
C ILE A 60 2.94 -9.01 4.46
N ASP A 61 2.17 -9.01 3.39
CA ASP A 61 1.37 -10.16 2.99
C ASP A 61 2.29 -11.34 2.66
N THR A 62 2.07 -12.45 3.35
CA THR A 62 2.82 -13.69 3.19
C THR A 62 1.96 -14.81 2.60
N SER A 63 0.90 -14.46 1.90
CA SER A 63 0.01 -15.38 1.20
C SER A 63 0.70 -16.15 0.08
N GLY A 64 0.01 -17.18 -0.43
CA GLY A 64 0.52 -18.00 -1.50
C GLY A 64 0.77 -17.24 -2.81
N SER A 65 -0.07 -16.26 -3.17
CA SER A 65 0.09 -15.40 -4.34
C SER A 65 1.36 -14.56 -4.23
N MET A 66 1.55 -13.86 -3.11
CA MET A 66 2.75 -13.08 -2.83
C MET A 66 4.03 -13.93 -2.89
N LEU A 67 4.02 -15.10 -2.22
CA LEU A 67 5.20 -15.98 -2.18
C LEU A 67 5.56 -16.59 -3.54
N SER A 68 4.57 -16.83 -4.40
CA SER A 68 4.79 -17.47 -5.71
C SER A 68 5.10 -16.47 -6.83
N ALA A 69 4.53 -15.26 -6.80
CA ALA A 69 4.58 -14.33 -7.92
C ALA A 69 5.32 -13.01 -7.60
N HIS A 70 5.26 -12.52 -6.35
CA HIS A 70 5.67 -11.15 -6.03
C HIS A 70 6.77 -11.05 -4.98
N TRP A 71 7.27 -12.19 -4.45
CA TRP A 71 8.17 -12.17 -3.30
C TRP A 71 9.49 -11.46 -3.54
N GLU A 72 10.08 -11.64 -4.72
CA GLU A 72 11.32 -10.93 -5.11
C GLU A 72 11.08 -9.42 -5.21
N SER A 73 9.95 -9.02 -5.79
CA SER A 73 9.55 -7.61 -5.87
C SER A 73 9.32 -7.01 -4.49
N ALA A 74 8.66 -7.74 -3.59
CA ALA A 74 8.46 -7.31 -2.21
C ALA A 74 9.78 -7.13 -1.45
N GLN A 75 10.76 -8.01 -1.67
CA GLN A 75 12.12 -7.87 -1.10
C GLN A 75 12.82 -6.62 -1.63
N ALA A 76 12.73 -6.37 -2.94
CA ALA A 76 13.33 -5.19 -3.57
C ALA A 76 12.70 -3.90 -3.03
N VAL A 77 11.36 -3.85 -2.93
CA VAL A 77 10.61 -2.71 -2.36
C VAL A 77 10.98 -2.45 -0.91
N LEU A 78 11.03 -3.49 -0.07
CA LEU A 78 11.45 -3.35 1.33
C LEU A 78 12.84 -2.76 1.43
N LYS A 79 13.79 -3.29 0.63
CA LYS A 79 15.16 -2.79 0.58
C LYS A 79 15.20 -1.33 0.15
N GLU A 80 14.47 -0.96 -0.90
CA GLU A 80 14.43 0.41 -1.41
C GLU A 80 13.87 1.39 -0.38
N ILE A 81 12.79 1.02 0.33
CA ILE A 81 12.27 1.85 1.42
C ILE A 81 13.31 2.03 2.53
N LEU A 82 14.03 0.97 2.91
CA LEU A 82 15.10 1.06 3.89
C LEU A 82 16.26 1.96 3.42
N ASP A 83 16.58 1.95 2.13
CA ASP A 83 17.65 2.77 1.56
C ASP A 83 17.26 4.27 1.48
N ILE A 84 15.97 4.58 1.24
CA ILE A 84 15.45 5.95 1.25
C ILE A 84 15.56 6.58 2.65
N TYR A 85 15.38 5.81 3.71
CA TYR A 85 15.54 6.28 5.08
C TYR A 85 16.99 6.08 5.55
N PRO A 86 17.82 7.16 5.63
CA PRO A 86 19.23 7.00 5.98
C PRO A 86 19.42 6.44 7.38
N LYS A 87 18.54 6.80 8.31
CA LYS A 87 18.50 6.28 9.68
C LYS A 87 17.14 6.55 10.31
N VAL A 88 16.60 5.54 10.99
CA VAL A 88 15.41 5.67 11.83
C VAL A 88 15.73 5.23 13.26
N ARG A 89 14.84 5.47 14.22
CA ARG A 89 15.03 5.07 15.61
C ARG A 89 14.72 3.59 15.85
N GLY A 90 13.78 3.05 15.07
CA GLY A 90 13.43 1.65 15.16
C GLY A 90 12.67 1.13 13.96
N LEU A 91 12.83 -0.15 13.73
CA LEU A 91 12.21 -0.92 12.66
C LEU A 91 11.37 -2.05 13.25
N GLN A 92 10.36 -2.49 12.54
CA GLN A 92 9.69 -3.76 12.77
C GLN A 92 9.16 -4.33 11.46
N VAL A 93 9.08 -5.66 11.38
CA VAL A 93 8.51 -6.38 10.24
C VAL A 93 7.53 -7.40 10.77
N LEU A 94 6.29 -7.28 10.34
CA LEU A 94 5.17 -8.14 10.70
C LEU A 94 4.62 -8.79 9.43
N ASP A 95 4.02 -9.96 9.57
CA ASP A 95 3.10 -10.46 8.53
C ASP A 95 1.76 -9.71 8.61
N ASP A 96 0.87 -9.98 7.68
CA ASP A 96 -0.46 -9.37 7.62
C ASP A 96 -1.40 -9.82 8.75
N GLU A 97 -1.08 -10.87 9.49
CA GLU A 97 -1.73 -11.24 10.74
C GLU A 97 -1.12 -10.53 11.98
N GLY A 98 -0.06 -9.75 11.82
CA GLY A 98 0.61 -9.01 12.90
C GLY A 98 1.63 -9.80 13.69
N LYS A 99 2.06 -10.98 13.20
CA LYS A 99 3.14 -11.76 13.82
C LYS A 99 4.51 -11.22 13.40
N PRO A 100 5.45 -11.00 14.31
CA PRO A 100 6.76 -10.47 13.94
C PRO A 100 7.60 -11.49 13.17
N MET A 101 8.34 -11.02 12.16
CA MET A 101 9.32 -11.82 11.40
C MET A 101 10.33 -12.51 12.33
N PHE A 102 10.74 -11.85 13.40
CA PHE A 102 11.64 -12.41 14.40
C PHE A 102 10.86 -12.84 15.65
N PRO A 103 10.71 -14.15 15.92
CA PRO A 103 10.03 -14.62 17.12
C PRO A 103 10.58 -13.97 18.39
N GLY A 104 9.69 -13.63 19.32
CA GLY A 104 10.05 -12.98 20.58
C GLY A 104 10.23 -11.46 20.53
N THR A 105 10.05 -10.82 19.36
CA THR A 105 10.15 -9.34 19.25
C THR A 105 8.79 -8.63 19.21
N ARG A 106 7.70 -9.32 19.55
CA ARG A 106 6.36 -8.73 19.56
C ARG A 106 6.29 -7.56 20.56
N GLY A 107 5.87 -6.40 20.09
CA GLY A 107 5.82 -5.17 20.87
C GLY A 107 7.19 -4.54 21.15
N GLN A 108 8.27 -5.06 20.56
CA GLN A 108 9.62 -4.53 20.72
C GLN A 108 10.11 -3.94 19.39
N TRP A 109 10.83 -2.83 19.49
CA TRP A 109 11.45 -2.22 18.33
C TRP A 109 12.82 -2.82 18.06
N LEU A 110 13.10 -3.14 16.83
CA LEU A 110 14.43 -3.50 16.35
C LEU A 110 15.23 -2.21 16.16
N GLN A 111 16.41 -2.14 16.75
CA GLN A 111 17.27 -0.97 16.60
C GLN A 111 17.79 -0.87 15.16
N ASP A 112 17.68 0.30 14.54
CA ASP A 112 18.19 0.52 13.20
C ASP A 112 19.70 0.67 13.18
N ASN A 113 20.34 -0.26 12.49
CA ASN A 113 21.76 -0.25 12.17
C ASN A 113 22.01 -1.14 10.93
N PRO A 114 23.18 -1.03 10.26
CA PRO A 114 23.47 -1.80 9.06
C PRO A 114 23.33 -3.32 9.23
N GLN A 115 23.74 -3.85 10.39
CA GLN A 115 23.64 -5.29 10.70
C GLN A 115 22.18 -5.73 10.78
N GLN A 116 21.32 -4.94 11.44
CA GLN A 116 19.89 -5.25 11.57
C GLN A 116 19.17 -5.15 10.21
N ARG A 117 19.49 -4.15 9.37
CA ARG A 117 18.95 -4.06 8.01
C ARG A 117 19.34 -5.27 7.16
N THR A 118 20.61 -5.68 7.21
CA THR A 118 21.08 -6.90 6.55
C THR A 118 20.38 -8.15 7.10
N ARG A 119 20.16 -8.23 8.42
CA ARG A 119 19.43 -9.33 9.03
C ARG A 119 17.99 -9.42 8.55
N ILE A 120 17.28 -8.28 8.44
CA ILE A 120 15.91 -8.20 7.92
C ILE A 120 15.87 -8.68 6.47
N THR A 121 16.70 -8.12 5.58
CA THR A 121 16.71 -8.48 4.16
C THR A 121 17.09 -9.93 3.93
N ASN A 122 18.03 -10.49 4.71
CA ASN A 122 18.38 -11.91 4.63
C ASN A 122 17.26 -12.82 5.16
N ALA A 123 16.63 -12.45 6.27
CA ALA A 123 15.53 -13.22 6.83
C ALA A 123 14.34 -13.28 5.86
N MET A 124 14.04 -12.17 5.17
CA MET A 124 12.95 -12.11 4.21
C MET A 124 13.09 -13.13 3.08
N ARG A 125 14.31 -13.47 2.64
CA ARG A 125 14.53 -14.47 1.58
C ARG A 125 13.89 -15.83 1.87
N ASN A 126 13.88 -16.23 3.14
CA ASN A 126 13.39 -17.53 3.58
C ASN A 126 12.12 -17.46 4.44
N TRP A 127 11.57 -16.25 4.59
CA TRP A 127 10.38 -16.08 5.42
C TRP A 127 9.14 -16.67 4.74
N ARG A 128 8.46 -17.58 5.44
CA ARG A 128 7.28 -18.32 4.96
C ARG A 128 6.28 -18.42 6.09
N ALA A 129 5.57 -17.31 6.36
CA ALA A 129 4.60 -17.26 7.44
C ALA A 129 3.26 -17.88 7.03
N PHE A 130 2.86 -17.77 5.76
CA PHE A 130 1.58 -18.20 5.19
C PHE A 130 0.38 -17.56 5.89
N SER A 131 -0.20 -16.56 5.25
CA SER A 131 -1.32 -15.78 5.74
C SER A 131 -2.51 -15.83 4.77
N ASP A 132 -3.65 -15.29 5.21
CA ASP A 132 -4.92 -15.29 4.47
C ASP A 132 -5.16 -14.01 3.65
N SER A 133 -4.14 -13.18 3.40
CA SER A 133 -4.23 -11.90 2.67
C SER A 133 -5.26 -10.93 3.27
N ASP A 134 -5.19 -10.71 4.58
CA ASP A 134 -5.97 -9.68 5.27
C ASP A 134 -5.07 -8.71 6.04
N PRO A 135 -4.67 -7.58 5.43
CA PRO A 135 -3.76 -6.62 6.04
C PRO A 135 -4.36 -5.85 7.23
N VAL A 136 -5.66 -5.94 7.46
CA VAL A 136 -6.35 -5.21 8.54
C VAL A 136 -5.81 -5.63 9.89
N GLN A 137 -5.68 -6.94 10.12
CA GLN A 137 -5.20 -7.47 11.38
C GLN A 137 -3.76 -7.04 11.67
N GLY A 138 -2.89 -7.06 10.67
CA GLY A 138 -1.51 -6.60 10.80
C GLY A 138 -1.42 -5.10 11.12
N ILE A 139 -2.28 -4.27 10.51
CA ILE A 139 -2.35 -2.84 10.80
C ILE A 139 -2.84 -2.60 12.24
N GLU A 140 -3.93 -3.27 12.66
CA GLU A 140 -4.48 -3.16 14.02
C GLU A 140 -3.44 -3.56 15.07
N GLU A 141 -2.76 -4.68 14.88
CA GLU A 141 -1.71 -5.16 15.78
C GLU A 141 -0.52 -4.20 15.81
N ALA A 142 -0.10 -3.66 14.65
CA ALA A 142 0.96 -2.67 14.57
C ALA A 142 0.63 -1.42 15.39
N VAL A 143 -0.57 -0.88 15.24
CA VAL A 143 -1.00 0.30 16.01
C VAL A 143 -1.10 -0.04 17.50
N ALA A 144 -1.78 -1.14 17.85
CA ALA A 144 -2.03 -1.51 19.25
C ALA A 144 -0.74 -1.77 20.06
N LYS A 145 0.29 -2.33 19.43
CA LYS A 145 1.53 -2.74 20.12
C LYS A 145 2.65 -1.73 20.08
N TYR A 146 2.70 -0.89 19.04
CA TYR A 146 3.88 -0.06 18.79
C TYR A 146 3.63 1.43 18.91
N TRP A 147 2.36 1.87 18.85
CA TRP A 147 2.06 3.29 18.96
C TRP A 147 2.35 3.84 20.37
N ALA A 148 2.94 5.04 20.41
CA ALA A 148 3.07 5.86 21.60
C ALA A 148 3.08 7.35 21.20
N LEU A 149 2.69 8.23 22.12
CA LEU A 149 2.53 9.67 21.87
C LEU A 149 3.80 10.36 21.39
N ASP A 150 4.96 9.86 21.79
CA ASP A 150 6.29 10.40 21.47
C ASP A 150 6.85 9.86 20.15
N LYS A 151 6.10 9.02 19.41
CA LYS A 151 6.59 8.35 18.21
C LYS A 151 5.86 8.81 16.95
N ARG A 152 6.65 9.18 15.94
CA ARG A 152 6.16 9.37 14.56
C ARG A 152 6.40 8.09 13.79
N ILE A 153 5.31 7.34 13.58
CA ILE A 153 5.35 6.01 12.99
C ILE A 153 4.75 6.04 11.60
N SER A 154 5.44 5.42 10.63
CA SER A 154 4.84 5.01 9.36
C SER A 154 4.75 3.49 9.28
N ILE A 155 3.58 3.01 8.87
CA ILE A 155 3.33 1.62 8.49
C ILE A 155 3.39 1.54 6.97
N TYR A 156 4.14 0.57 6.44
CA TYR A 156 4.20 0.22 5.03
C TYR A 156 3.54 -1.15 4.84
N VAL A 157 2.35 -1.15 4.25
CA VAL A 157 1.65 -2.38 3.88
C VAL A 157 2.12 -2.81 2.50
N ILE A 158 2.57 -4.05 2.37
CA ILE A 158 3.06 -4.64 1.12
C ILE A 158 2.23 -5.87 0.82
N GLY A 159 1.49 -5.89 -0.29
CA GLY A 159 0.60 -7.02 -0.63
C GLY A 159 -0.01 -6.90 -2.02
N ASP A 160 -0.78 -7.91 -2.41
CA ASP A 160 -1.41 -8.03 -3.73
C ASP A 160 -2.92 -8.26 -3.67
N GLU A 161 -3.45 -8.84 -2.59
CA GLU A 161 -4.84 -9.24 -2.47
C GLU A 161 -5.50 -8.81 -1.16
N PHE A 162 -6.84 -8.68 -1.18
CA PHE A 162 -7.67 -8.55 0.00
C PHE A 162 -8.83 -9.55 -0.06
N THR A 163 -8.80 -10.52 0.81
CA THR A 163 -9.77 -11.63 0.88
C THR A 163 -10.91 -11.37 1.88
N GLY A 164 -10.76 -10.38 2.77
CA GLY A 164 -11.78 -10.04 3.77
C GLY A 164 -13.16 -9.75 3.16
N ASP A 165 -14.22 -9.95 3.92
CA ASP A 165 -15.60 -9.90 3.42
C ASP A 165 -16.03 -8.52 2.91
N SER A 166 -15.62 -7.42 3.57
CA SER A 166 -16.13 -6.08 3.30
C SER A 166 -15.05 -5.01 3.45
N ILE A 167 -14.84 -4.24 2.38
CA ILE A 167 -13.97 -3.06 2.39
C ILE A 167 -14.42 -2.05 3.45
N GLN A 168 -15.74 -1.82 3.59
CA GLN A 168 -16.23 -0.86 4.57
C GLN A 168 -15.93 -1.31 6.01
N ARG A 169 -16.13 -2.59 6.34
CA ARG A 169 -15.77 -3.12 7.66
C ARG A 169 -14.27 -3.03 7.93
N ALA A 170 -13.45 -3.29 6.94
CA ALA A 170 -12.00 -3.13 7.02
C ALA A 170 -11.60 -1.67 7.31
N LEU A 171 -12.20 -0.71 6.60
CA LEU A 171 -11.98 0.71 6.84
C LEU A 171 -12.42 1.13 8.24
N ASP A 172 -13.58 0.68 8.71
CA ASP A 172 -14.11 1.01 10.04
C ASP A 172 -13.20 0.43 11.15
N ALA A 173 -12.67 -0.77 10.97
CA ALA A 173 -11.74 -1.40 11.89
C ALA A 173 -10.42 -0.61 11.98
N ILE A 174 -9.84 -0.23 10.85
CA ILE A 174 -8.62 0.59 10.80
C ILE A 174 -8.86 1.99 11.39
N ASP A 175 -9.98 2.64 11.08
CA ASP A 175 -10.33 3.95 11.63
C ASP A 175 -10.49 3.90 13.17
N LYS A 176 -11.03 2.81 13.69
CA LYS A 176 -11.14 2.56 15.15
C LYS A 176 -9.76 2.34 15.79
N ALA A 177 -8.88 1.58 15.14
CA ALA A 177 -7.53 1.31 15.65
C ALA A 177 -6.62 2.54 15.59
N ASN A 178 -6.75 3.35 14.54
CA ASN A 178 -5.94 4.54 14.27
C ASN A 178 -6.80 5.83 14.27
N PRO A 179 -7.44 6.20 15.39
CA PRO A 179 -8.31 7.36 15.46
C PRO A 179 -7.52 8.67 15.27
N PRO A 180 -8.15 9.72 14.72
CA PRO A 180 -7.55 11.04 14.65
C PRO A 180 -7.49 11.71 16.02
N ASP A 181 -6.48 12.57 16.21
CA ASP A 181 -6.42 13.50 17.34
C ASP A 181 -7.36 14.71 17.14
N ALA A 182 -7.36 15.63 18.09
CA ALA A 182 -8.18 16.86 18.03
C ALA A 182 -7.86 17.75 16.80
N ASN A 183 -6.71 17.58 16.16
CA ASN A 183 -6.28 18.31 14.96
C ASN A 183 -6.51 17.48 13.68
N GLY A 184 -7.18 16.33 13.77
CA GLY A 184 -7.42 15.44 12.64
C GLY A 184 -6.21 14.58 12.23
N ARG A 185 -5.10 14.56 13.01
CA ARG A 185 -3.92 13.76 12.71
C ARG A 185 -4.10 12.35 13.27
N ARG A 186 -3.80 11.36 12.45
CA ARG A 186 -3.83 9.95 12.85
C ARG A 186 -2.63 9.60 13.74
N ARG A 187 -2.78 8.58 14.59
CA ARG A 187 -1.72 8.03 15.45
C ARG A 187 -0.50 7.59 14.67
N VAL A 188 -0.75 6.90 13.56
CA VAL A 188 0.29 6.46 12.62
C VAL A 188 -0.10 6.82 11.20
N ARG A 189 0.89 7.01 10.34
CA ARG A 189 0.70 7.16 8.91
C ARG A 189 0.73 5.76 8.27
N ILE A 190 -0.12 5.52 7.26
CA ILE A 190 -0.18 4.22 6.59
C ILE A 190 0.05 4.43 5.10
N HIS A 191 1.13 3.87 4.59
CA HIS A 191 1.44 3.73 3.17
C HIS A 191 1.15 2.31 2.73
N ALA A 192 0.86 2.13 1.44
CA ALA A 192 0.71 0.79 0.90
C ALA A 192 1.38 0.67 -0.47
N ILE A 193 1.96 -0.49 -0.73
CA ILE A 193 2.54 -0.90 -1.98
C ILE A 193 1.78 -2.13 -2.47
N GLY A 194 1.17 -1.99 -3.66
CA GLY A 194 0.36 -3.06 -4.25
C GLY A 194 1.03 -3.66 -5.47
N PHE A 195 0.98 -4.97 -5.60
CA PHE A 195 1.44 -5.69 -6.78
C PHE A 195 0.22 -6.08 -7.62
N PRO A 196 0.01 -5.46 -8.79
CA PRO A 196 -0.99 -5.95 -9.74
C PRO A 196 -0.51 -7.28 -10.28
N GLU A 197 -1.39 -8.27 -10.31
CA GLU A 197 -1.07 -9.53 -10.96
C GLU A 197 -0.79 -9.36 -12.46
N GLY A 198 -0.04 -10.33 -13.02
CA GLY A 198 0.54 -10.39 -14.35
C GLY A 198 -0.37 -10.09 -15.56
N PRO A 199 0.03 -10.42 -16.81
CA PRO A 199 -0.66 -10.01 -18.02
C PRO A 199 -2.06 -10.60 -18.08
N GLY A 200 -3.08 -9.74 -18.06
CA GLY A 200 -4.48 -10.09 -18.06
C GLY A 200 -5.33 -9.17 -17.18
N MET A 201 -6.61 -9.53 -17.03
CA MET A 201 -7.48 -8.81 -16.10
C MET A 201 -7.07 -9.18 -14.66
N PRO A 202 -6.78 -8.21 -13.79
CA PRO A 202 -6.42 -8.51 -12.41
C PRO A 202 -7.56 -9.24 -11.69
N PRO A 203 -7.26 -10.19 -10.79
CA PRO A 203 -8.26 -10.84 -9.96
C PRO A 203 -9.09 -9.83 -9.17
N PHE A 204 -10.31 -10.21 -8.86
CA PHE A 204 -11.21 -9.35 -8.08
C PHE A 204 -10.62 -8.98 -6.71
N THR A 205 -9.88 -9.87 -6.08
CA THR A 205 -9.20 -9.68 -4.79
C THR A 205 -8.11 -8.60 -4.88
N SER A 206 -7.35 -8.54 -5.96
CA SER A 206 -6.33 -7.49 -6.19
C SER A 206 -6.97 -6.12 -6.43
N ILE A 207 -8.09 -6.07 -7.16
CA ILE A 207 -8.87 -4.82 -7.32
C ILE A 207 -9.37 -4.32 -5.96
N ARG A 208 -9.87 -5.24 -5.12
CA ARG A 208 -10.33 -4.92 -3.75
C ARG A 208 -9.19 -4.43 -2.87
N PHE A 209 -8.01 -5.05 -2.96
CA PHE A 209 -6.82 -4.59 -2.25
C PHE A 209 -6.46 -3.15 -2.64
N ALA A 210 -6.37 -2.86 -3.94
CA ALA A 210 -6.06 -1.52 -4.42
C ALA A 210 -7.09 -0.48 -3.96
N ALA A 211 -8.38 -0.82 -4.01
CA ALA A 211 -9.46 0.05 -3.56
C ALA A 211 -9.38 0.31 -2.04
N LEU A 212 -9.20 -0.75 -1.24
CA LEU A 212 -9.05 -0.65 0.21
C LEU A 212 -7.81 0.19 0.57
N MET A 213 -6.65 -0.14 0.01
CA MET A 213 -5.39 0.52 0.37
C MET A 213 -5.34 1.99 -0.06
N ARG A 214 -5.96 2.36 -1.19
CA ARG A 214 -6.12 3.78 -1.56
C ARG A 214 -6.90 4.54 -0.49
N ALA A 215 -8.05 4.00 -0.06
CA ALA A 215 -8.86 4.64 0.96
C ALA A 215 -8.16 4.69 2.33
N VAL A 216 -7.47 3.61 2.72
CA VAL A 216 -6.65 3.56 3.95
C VAL A 216 -5.55 4.61 3.92
N CYS A 217 -4.77 4.68 2.85
CA CYS A 217 -3.68 5.65 2.73
C CYS A 217 -4.18 7.09 2.78
N ASP A 218 -5.26 7.39 2.03
CA ASP A 218 -5.85 8.73 2.01
C ASP A 218 -6.32 9.17 3.41
N ARG A 219 -7.06 8.31 4.11
CA ARG A 219 -7.57 8.58 5.46
C ARG A 219 -6.48 8.70 6.51
N ASN A 220 -5.33 8.05 6.30
CA ASN A 220 -4.24 7.97 7.27
C ASN A 220 -2.98 8.76 6.85
N GLY A 221 -3.13 9.69 5.91
CA GLY A 221 -2.08 10.63 5.51
C GLY A 221 -0.88 10.00 4.79
N GLY A 222 -1.06 8.80 4.23
CA GLY A 222 -0.06 8.08 3.46
C GLY A 222 -0.31 8.10 1.96
N THR A 223 0.37 7.20 1.25
CA THR A 223 0.34 7.09 -0.21
C THR A 223 0.22 5.63 -0.61
N PHE A 224 -0.65 5.33 -1.59
CA PHE A 224 -0.71 4.03 -2.25
C PHE A 224 0.13 4.06 -3.52
N VAL A 225 1.04 3.11 -3.67
CA VAL A 225 1.93 2.96 -4.83
C VAL A 225 1.69 1.59 -5.48
N PRO A 226 1.13 1.53 -6.70
CA PRO A 226 1.10 0.30 -7.47
C PRO A 226 2.49 0.05 -8.07
N VAL A 227 3.01 -1.17 -7.92
CA VAL A 227 4.27 -1.60 -8.55
C VAL A 227 3.93 -2.38 -9.80
N THR A 228 4.35 -1.86 -10.96
CA THR A 228 4.19 -2.56 -12.24
C THR A 228 5.47 -3.30 -12.58
N THR A 229 5.36 -4.61 -12.82
CA THR A 229 6.46 -5.40 -13.38
C THR A 229 6.36 -5.37 -14.90
N GLU A 230 7.20 -4.60 -15.58
CA GLU A 230 7.32 -4.68 -17.04
C GLU A 230 8.15 -5.90 -17.42
N LYS A 231 7.52 -6.88 -18.05
CA LYS A 231 8.17 -8.11 -18.56
C LYS A 231 9.11 -7.90 -19.75
N ALA A 232 9.29 -6.66 -20.24
CA ALA A 232 10.05 -6.37 -21.47
C ALA A 232 11.57 -6.46 -21.31
N CYS A 233 12.10 -6.46 -20.11
CA CYS A 233 13.51 -6.69 -19.82
C CYS A 233 13.58 -7.51 -18.56
N ALA A 234 13.58 -8.84 -18.63
CA ALA A 234 13.74 -9.73 -17.47
C ALA A 234 13.44 -9.09 -16.08
N GLY A 235 12.28 -8.42 -15.97
CA GLY A 235 11.80 -7.81 -14.72
C GLY A 235 12.49 -6.50 -14.31
N TYR A 236 11.87 -5.36 -14.64
CA TYR A 236 12.11 -4.09 -13.93
C TYR A 236 10.95 -3.81 -12.98
N ILE A 237 11.24 -3.33 -11.79
CA ILE A 237 10.26 -2.63 -10.94
C ILE A 237 10.52 -1.13 -11.00
N GLU A 238 9.47 -0.37 -11.16
CA GLU A 238 9.50 1.07 -10.99
C GLU A 238 8.85 1.41 -9.65
N VAL A 239 9.66 1.74 -8.67
CA VAL A 239 9.23 2.17 -7.35
C VAL A 239 9.81 3.55 -7.11
N PHE A 240 8.96 4.49 -6.72
CA PHE A 240 9.38 5.89 -6.44
C PHE A 240 10.11 6.60 -7.59
N GLY A 241 9.84 6.23 -8.86
CA GLY A 241 10.45 6.85 -10.03
C GLY A 241 11.83 6.33 -10.39
N THR A 242 12.32 5.29 -9.73
CA THR A 242 13.54 4.57 -10.09
C THR A 242 13.22 3.21 -10.69
N ARG A 243 13.89 2.87 -11.80
CA ARG A 243 13.80 1.53 -12.43
C ARG A 243 14.91 0.63 -11.89
N GLN A 244 14.52 -0.46 -11.24
CA GLN A 244 15.46 -1.50 -10.82
C GLN A 244 15.20 -2.80 -11.56
N CYS A 245 16.27 -3.42 -12.08
CA CYS A 245 16.19 -4.73 -12.73
C CYS A 245 16.10 -5.83 -11.68
N ILE A 246 15.03 -6.67 -11.71
CA ILE A 246 14.90 -7.88 -10.91
C ILE A 246 15.13 -9.09 -11.80
N GLY A 247 16.20 -9.86 -11.50
CA GLY A 247 16.50 -11.11 -12.17
C GLY A 247 17.34 -10.97 -13.42
N GLY A 248 18.61 -11.01 -13.23
CA GLY A 248 19.68 -11.18 -14.22
C GLY A 248 20.86 -11.83 -13.52
N GLY A 249 20.79 -13.11 -13.39
CA GLY A 249 21.86 -13.97 -12.93
C GLY A 249 21.71 -15.31 -13.60
#